data_9f0c013959efafbeb8f9aa3f5e07fd59
#
_entry.id   9f0c013959efafbeb8f9aa3f5e07fd59
#
_cell.length_a   1.000
_cell.length_b   1.000
_cell.length_c   1.000
_cell.angle_alpha   90.00
_cell.angle_beta   90.00
_cell.angle_gamma   90.00
#
_symmetry.space_group_name_H-M   'P 1'
#
loop_
_entity.id
_entity.type
_entity.pdbx_description
1 polymer ?
#
loop_
_entity_poly.entity_id
_entity_poly.type
_entity_poly.pdbx_seq_one_letter_code
_entity_poly.pdbx_strand_id
1 'polypeptide(L)'
;MASNKKVLTIDITNESITITEVTASEKKTSTVHNAIIFETPEDSYEDGFIRDKERIAEAIRSQLAANGITNKDAIFVLTSTKIVNREVLVPFVKENKIKGIINANSSEYFPVNIEDYTVSHSVLETVTDEENNKQLRVLAVAAPTSMVRSYYEVAALAGLKVVALDYIGNAMLQLIKTQTSENMTTMVIQLGSESTVLNIVKGDILLLQRTVPYGTNVVVNEVMDAKGVDATTAMTLLQNERLITVDFDDNAITGSFRYLINNIGRVMDFFASKNPDKPIDDVFLTGDGALIKGIDGLFKVQLNVSTRVMDSLFNIKFDPKIDLKIYNPVYLMVPIGAAFAPMGFVISEGATASKKEGAVDSTPFVVAFLILAVLVAGGVTATSFIMKNKAQSELDDVNRKIESIKDIETIVQDYEDAESIYVDAMSMYSYTKNLNENVVTFINALEEKMPKGTEVTAFNSDASGVSISGTAEKYDDVAGLAISLKEIDCIDNSFIGSITENVDEESGKTTYDFTVTCIYVDANASTEDTTETDATLAQ
;
A
#
# COMPACT_ATOMS: atom_id res chain seq x y z
N MET A 1 -2.94 26.27 2.09
CA MET A 1 -3.89 27.21 2.74
C MET A 1 -5.28 26.81 2.33
N ALA A 2 -6.06 26.26 3.27
CA ALA A 2 -7.48 25.97 3.01
C ALA A 2 -8.20 27.28 2.66
N SER A 3 -8.74 27.34 1.46
CA SER A 3 -9.48 28.48 0.95
C SER A 3 -10.88 28.45 1.59
N ASN A 4 -11.33 29.56 2.19
CA ASN A 4 -12.74 29.75 2.62
C ASN A 4 -13.74 29.72 1.43
N LYS A 5 -13.32 29.19 0.28
CA LYS A 5 -14.09 29.11 -0.95
C LYS A 5 -14.65 27.69 -1.09
N LYS A 6 -15.90 27.60 -1.57
CA LYS A 6 -16.49 26.33 -1.94
C LYS A 6 -15.73 25.69 -3.10
N VAL A 7 -15.45 24.42 -3.01
CA VAL A 7 -14.81 23.62 -4.06
C VAL A 7 -15.57 22.30 -4.22
N LEU A 8 -15.67 21.81 -5.44
CA LEU A 8 -16.11 20.45 -5.71
C LEU A 8 -14.93 19.51 -5.50
N THR A 9 -15.17 18.39 -4.85
CA THR A 9 -14.21 17.30 -4.75
C THR A 9 -14.82 16.04 -5.33
N ILE A 10 -14.11 15.38 -6.22
CA ILE A 10 -14.63 14.29 -7.04
C ILE A 10 -13.68 13.10 -6.89
N ASP A 11 -14.22 12.01 -6.38
CA ASP A 11 -13.56 10.72 -6.26
C ASP A 11 -14.24 9.73 -7.22
N ILE A 12 -13.45 9.05 -8.04
CA ILE A 12 -13.92 8.10 -9.04
C ILE A 12 -13.33 6.74 -8.72
N THR A 13 -14.20 5.76 -8.50
CA THR A 13 -13.83 4.35 -8.30
C THR A 13 -14.46 3.48 -9.40
N ASN A 14 -14.17 2.18 -9.41
CA ASN A 14 -14.82 1.24 -10.33
C ASN A 14 -16.34 1.19 -10.12
N GLU A 15 -16.78 1.33 -8.86
CA GLU A 15 -18.18 1.14 -8.47
C GLU A 15 -18.97 2.46 -8.52
N SER A 16 -18.37 3.56 -8.07
CA SER A 16 -19.11 4.81 -7.90
C SER A 16 -18.27 6.07 -8.14
N ILE A 17 -18.95 7.13 -8.49
CA ILE A 17 -18.43 8.50 -8.51
C ILE A 17 -19.05 9.25 -7.34
N THR A 18 -18.20 9.71 -6.42
CA THR A 18 -18.60 10.51 -5.27
C THR A 18 -18.21 11.97 -5.48
N ILE A 19 -19.18 12.87 -5.39
CA ILE A 19 -18.96 14.31 -5.53
C ILE A 19 -19.41 14.99 -4.23
N THR A 20 -18.55 15.82 -3.64
CA THR A 20 -18.95 16.71 -2.55
C THR A 20 -18.65 18.17 -2.89
N GLU A 21 -19.47 19.08 -2.40
CA GLU A 21 -19.18 20.52 -2.41
C GLU A 21 -18.79 20.93 -1.01
N VAL A 22 -17.53 21.31 -0.80
CA VAL A 22 -16.96 21.53 0.53
C VAL A 22 -16.41 22.96 0.66
N THR A 23 -16.61 23.56 1.85
CA THR A 23 -15.80 24.68 2.32
C THR A 23 -14.90 24.16 3.42
N ALA A 24 -13.62 23.95 3.11
CA ALA A 24 -12.63 23.49 4.07
C ALA A 24 -12.05 24.64 4.90
N SER A 25 -11.81 24.40 6.19
CA SER A 25 -11.19 25.33 7.11
C SER A 25 -10.27 24.60 8.08
N GLU A 26 -9.00 25.01 8.17
CA GLU A 26 -8.03 24.42 9.10
C GLU A 26 -8.30 24.78 10.57
N LYS A 27 -8.93 25.93 10.84
CA LYS A 27 -9.09 26.48 12.19
C LYS A 27 -10.55 26.54 12.67
N LYS A 28 -11.49 26.21 11.80
CA LYS A 28 -12.94 26.28 12.07
C LYS A 28 -13.60 25.02 11.56
N THR A 29 -14.86 24.85 11.90
CA THR A 29 -15.71 23.80 11.35
C THR A 29 -15.77 23.91 9.82
N SER A 30 -15.41 22.85 9.13
CA SER A 30 -15.60 22.72 7.69
C SER A 30 -17.06 22.37 7.39
N THR A 31 -17.54 22.72 6.19
CA THR A 31 -18.95 22.49 5.83
C THR A 31 -19.04 21.74 4.51
N VAL A 32 -19.78 20.64 4.52
CA VAL A 32 -20.21 19.90 3.32
C VAL A 32 -21.58 20.45 2.93
N HIS A 33 -21.65 21.10 1.77
CA HIS A 33 -22.87 21.76 1.27
C HIS A 33 -23.72 20.83 0.41
N ASN A 34 -23.08 19.94 -0.34
CA ASN A 34 -23.71 18.95 -1.21
C ASN A 34 -22.91 17.64 -1.16
N ALA A 35 -23.62 16.53 -1.30
CA ALA A 35 -23.06 15.20 -1.51
C ALA A 35 -23.86 14.47 -2.58
N ILE A 36 -23.19 13.83 -3.52
CA ILE A 36 -23.79 13.03 -4.59
C ILE A 36 -22.95 11.77 -4.71
N ILE A 37 -23.60 10.61 -4.75
CA ILE A 37 -22.97 9.32 -5.04
C ILE A 37 -23.81 8.69 -6.15
N PHE A 38 -23.16 8.21 -7.21
CA PHE A 38 -23.82 7.52 -8.32
C PHE A 38 -22.86 6.50 -8.94
N GLU A 39 -23.40 5.51 -9.63
CA GLU A 39 -22.64 4.44 -10.24
C GLU A 39 -21.68 4.96 -11.33
N THR A 40 -20.47 4.44 -11.35
CA THR A 40 -19.52 4.70 -12.44
C THR A 40 -20.06 4.02 -13.71
N PRO A 41 -20.11 4.73 -14.85
CA PRO A 41 -20.54 4.11 -16.09
C PRO A 41 -19.68 2.87 -16.42
N GLU A 42 -20.34 1.78 -16.77
CA GLU A 42 -19.72 0.47 -17.03
C GLU A 42 -18.60 0.59 -18.08
N ASP A 43 -17.49 -0.12 -17.89
CA ASP A 43 -16.30 -0.14 -18.76
C ASP A 43 -15.61 1.24 -18.97
N SER A 44 -15.96 2.27 -18.18
CA SER A 44 -15.41 3.62 -18.37
C SER A 44 -14.22 3.95 -17.47
N TYR A 45 -13.93 3.11 -16.46
CA TYR A 45 -12.86 3.31 -15.49
C TYR A 45 -12.23 1.98 -15.08
N GLU A 46 -10.91 1.95 -14.92
CA GLU A 46 -10.15 0.78 -14.47
C GLU A 46 -8.86 1.20 -13.78
N ASP A 47 -8.68 0.83 -12.51
CA ASP A 47 -7.49 1.10 -11.68
C ASP A 47 -6.93 2.52 -11.85
N GLY A 48 -7.76 3.54 -11.72
CA GLY A 48 -7.37 4.94 -11.83
C GLY A 48 -7.34 5.49 -13.26
N PHE A 49 -7.41 4.64 -14.28
CA PHE A 49 -7.42 5.06 -15.67
C PHE A 49 -8.84 5.26 -16.18
N ILE A 50 -9.12 6.44 -16.68
CA ILE A 50 -10.40 6.75 -17.32
C ILE A 50 -10.34 6.21 -18.77
N ARG A 51 -11.16 5.19 -19.05
CA ARG A 51 -11.25 4.51 -20.34
C ARG A 51 -12.17 5.26 -21.31
N ASP A 52 -13.33 5.71 -20.82
CA ASP A 52 -14.31 6.50 -21.58
C ASP A 52 -14.55 7.84 -20.90
N LYS A 53 -13.83 8.85 -21.39
CA LYS A 53 -13.83 10.21 -20.83
C LYS A 53 -15.16 10.93 -21.05
N GLU A 54 -15.76 10.71 -22.21
CA GLU A 54 -17.01 11.31 -22.62
C GLU A 54 -18.16 10.85 -21.73
N ARG A 55 -18.26 9.55 -21.46
CA ARG A 55 -19.31 8.97 -20.60
C ARG A 55 -19.15 9.44 -19.15
N ILE A 56 -17.94 9.45 -18.58
CA ILE A 56 -17.71 9.94 -17.23
C ILE A 56 -18.00 11.44 -17.15
N ALA A 57 -17.55 12.23 -18.10
CA ALA A 57 -17.80 13.67 -18.12
C ALA A 57 -19.29 14.01 -18.23
N GLU A 58 -20.04 13.26 -19.05
CA GLU A 58 -21.49 13.42 -19.21
C GLU A 58 -22.22 13.04 -17.91
N ALA A 59 -21.85 11.93 -17.28
CA ALA A 59 -22.41 11.49 -16.01
C ALA A 59 -22.19 12.56 -14.91
N ILE A 60 -20.97 13.08 -14.76
CA ILE A 60 -20.66 14.15 -13.81
C ILE A 60 -21.49 15.40 -14.13
N ARG A 61 -21.52 15.86 -15.38
CA ARG A 61 -22.26 17.06 -15.81
C ARG A 61 -23.75 16.94 -15.52
N SER A 62 -24.33 15.78 -15.86
CA SER A 62 -25.75 15.49 -15.65
C SER A 62 -26.10 15.51 -14.16
N GLN A 63 -25.30 14.88 -13.33
CA GLN A 63 -25.53 14.84 -11.87
C GLN A 63 -25.37 16.21 -11.22
N LEU A 64 -24.38 17.00 -11.61
CA LEU A 64 -24.23 18.38 -11.13
C LEU A 64 -25.45 19.24 -11.51
N ALA A 65 -25.94 19.13 -12.74
CA ALA A 65 -27.12 19.85 -13.19
C ALA A 65 -28.39 19.41 -12.45
N ALA A 66 -28.62 18.11 -12.29
CA ALA A 66 -29.77 17.55 -11.59
C ALA A 66 -29.85 18.02 -10.12
N ASN A 67 -28.69 18.23 -9.48
CA ASN A 67 -28.60 18.68 -8.10
C ASN A 67 -28.43 20.20 -7.96
N GLY A 68 -28.53 20.97 -9.06
CA GLY A 68 -28.47 22.44 -9.05
C GLY A 68 -27.10 22.99 -8.63
N ILE A 69 -26.02 22.23 -8.81
CA ILE A 69 -24.66 22.62 -8.45
C ILE A 69 -24.05 23.40 -9.63
N THR A 70 -23.72 24.66 -9.39
CA THR A 70 -23.18 25.58 -10.39
C THR A 70 -21.69 25.85 -10.24
N ASN A 71 -21.07 25.38 -9.15
CA ASN A 71 -19.64 25.53 -8.91
C ASN A 71 -18.85 24.77 -10.01
N LYS A 72 -17.78 25.40 -10.48
CA LYS A 72 -16.92 24.86 -11.55
C LYS A 72 -15.52 24.47 -11.05
N ASP A 73 -15.10 25.00 -9.90
CA ASP A 73 -13.78 24.73 -9.34
C ASP A 73 -13.78 23.32 -8.73
N ALA A 74 -12.97 22.41 -9.26
CA ALA A 74 -12.98 21.00 -8.90
C ALA A 74 -11.58 20.49 -8.51
N ILE A 75 -11.53 19.62 -7.51
CA ILE A 75 -10.40 18.79 -7.13
C ILE A 75 -10.80 17.34 -7.43
N PHE A 76 -9.98 16.62 -8.17
CA PHE A 76 -10.16 15.19 -8.38
C PHE A 76 -9.18 14.40 -7.54
N VAL A 77 -9.59 13.24 -7.06
CA VAL A 77 -8.76 12.32 -6.31
C VAL A 77 -8.27 11.20 -7.23
N LEU A 78 -6.97 10.93 -7.18
CA LEU A 78 -6.33 9.85 -7.93
C LEU A 78 -6.20 8.63 -7.02
N THR A 79 -6.73 7.50 -7.46
CA THR A 79 -6.64 6.22 -6.77
C THR A 79 -6.20 5.16 -7.79
N SER A 80 -5.04 4.50 -7.57
CA SER A 80 -4.56 3.43 -8.46
C SER A 80 -3.43 2.64 -7.78
N THR A 81 -3.33 1.36 -8.12
CA THR A 81 -2.19 0.50 -7.74
C THR A 81 -0.88 0.90 -8.44
N LYS A 82 -0.96 1.70 -9.52
CA LYS A 82 0.19 2.21 -10.28
C LYS A 82 0.79 3.49 -9.70
N ILE A 83 0.14 4.09 -8.70
CA ILE A 83 0.68 5.26 -8.02
C ILE A 83 1.73 4.79 -7.01
N VAL A 84 2.93 5.35 -7.11
CA VAL A 84 4.02 5.05 -6.17
C VAL A 84 4.19 6.22 -5.21
N ASN A 85 4.24 5.92 -3.92
CA ASN A 85 4.52 6.91 -2.89
C ASN A 85 5.75 6.51 -2.07
N ARG A 86 6.50 7.52 -1.61
CA ARG A 86 7.65 7.36 -0.72
C ARG A 86 7.72 8.52 0.27
N GLU A 87 8.07 8.19 1.50
CA GLU A 87 8.50 9.20 2.47
C GLU A 87 10.00 9.44 2.27
N VAL A 88 10.37 10.69 2.03
CA VAL A 88 11.75 11.09 1.78
C VAL A 88 12.15 12.24 2.70
N LEU A 89 13.41 12.29 3.07
CA LEU A 89 14.01 13.42 3.78
C LEU A 89 14.69 14.33 2.76
N VAL A 90 14.33 15.60 2.78
CA VAL A 90 14.96 16.61 1.94
C VAL A 90 15.50 17.75 2.80
N PRO A 91 16.56 18.46 2.37
CA PRO A 91 17.06 19.62 3.09
C PRO A 91 15.95 20.63 3.40
N PHE A 92 16.07 21.36 4.50
CA PHE A 92 15.15 22.43 4.88
C PHE A 92 15.20 23.58 3.87
N VAL A 93 14.29 23.59 2.92
CA VAL A 93 14.20 24.57 1.83
C VAL A 93 12.79 25.14 1.72
N LYS A 94 12.65 26.21 0.92
CA LYS A 94 11.31 26.74 0.59
C LYS A 94 10.52 25.71 -0.22
N GLU A 95 9.22 25.62 0.03
CA GLU A 95 8.28 24.65 -0.56
C GLU A 95 8.39 24.56 -2.11
N ASN A 96 8.54 25.70 -2.79
CA ASN A 96 8.66 25.75 -4.24
C ASN A 96 9.95 25.10 -4.80
N LYS A 97 10.93 24.75 -3.95
CA LYS A 97 12.15 24.04 -4.35
C LYS A 97 12.09 22.54 -4.12
N ILE A 98 11.16 22.06 -3.30
CA ILE A 98 11.05 20.63 -2.93
C ILE A 98 10.83 19.78 -4.17
N LYS A 99 9.90 20.16 -5.06
CA LYS A 99 9.62 19.43 -6.30
C LYS A 99 10.86 19.26 -7.18
N GLY A 100 11.72 20.29 -7.26
CA GLY A 100 12.98 20.21 -8.00
C GLY A 100 13.96 19.20 -7.39
N ILE A 101 14.05 19.15 -6.06
CA ILE A 101 14.90 18.18 -5.35
C ILE A 101 14.38 16.75 -5.57
N ILE A 102 13.07 16.53 -5.42
CA ILE A 102 12.47 15.20 -5.65
C ILE A 102 12.70 14.74 -7.09
N ASN A 103 12.50 15.62 -8.08
CA ASN A 103 12.71 15.26 -9.48
C ASN A 103 14.19 14.93 -9.78
N ALA A 104 15.14 15.66 -9.16
CA ALA A 104 16.57 15.40 -9.36
C ALA A 104 17.04 14.06 -8.78
N ASN A 105 16.35 13.54 -7.75
CA ASN A 105 16.66 12.27 -7.10
C ASN A 105 15.55 11.21 -7.34
N SER A 106 14.77 11.39 -8.38
CA SER A 106 13.57 10.58 -8.61
C SER A 106 13.86 9.11 -8.88
N SER A 107 14.99 8.78 -9.51
CA SER A 107 15.44 7.41 -9.75
C SER A 107 15.82 6.67 -8.46
N GLU A 108 16.25 7.39 -7.42
CA GLU A 108 16.52 6.82 -6.09
C GLU A 108 15.22 6.58 -5.31
N TYR A 109 14.25 7.49 -5.47
CA TYR A 109 13.02 7.45 -4.67
C TYR A 109 11.95 6.53 -5.25
N PHE A 110 11.91 6.36 -6.57
CA PHE A 110 10.83 5.64 -7.23
C PHE A 110 11.35 4.51 -8.11
N PRO A 111 10.93 3.27 -7.88
CA PRO A 111 11.34 2.10 -8.67
C PRO A 111 10.54 2.01 -9.98
N VAL A 112 10.41 3.15 -10.71
CA VAL A 112 9.68 3.26 -11.97
C VAL A 112 10.40 4.22 -12.92
N ASN A 113 10.14 4.09 -14.23
CA ASN A 113 10.64 5.07 -15.20
C ASN A 113 9.90 6.41 -14.99
N ILE A 114 10.56 7.35 -14.31
CA ILE A 114 9.97 8.61 -13.87
C ILE A 114 9.55 9.53 -15.02
N GLU A 115 10.07 9.33 -16.24
CA GLU A 115 9.69 10.12 -17.42
C GLU A 115 8.21 9.94 -17.77
N ASP A 116 7.65 8.76 -17.46
CA ASP A 116 6.25 8.44 -17.68
C ASP A 116 5.33 8.89 -16.53
N TYR A 117 5.91 9.50 -15.49
CA TYR A 117 5.20 9.85 -14.26
C TYR A 117 5.21 11.36 -13.99
N THR A 118 4.12 11.82 -13.43
CA THR A 118 3.98 13.18 -12.88
C THR A 118 4.17 13.10 -11.37
N VAL A 119 5.17 13.85 -10.85
CA VAL A 119 5.50 13.87 -9.43
C VAL A 119 4.85 15.03 -8.71
N SER A 120 4.30 14.76 -7.53
CA SER A 120 3.83 15.76 -6.57
C SER A 120 4.30 15.41 -5.16
N HIS A 121 4.08 16.31 -4.19
CA HIS A 121 4.53 16.09 -2.82
C HIS A 121 3.64 16.81 -1.80
N SER A 122 3.69 16.32 -0.56
CA SER A 122 3.12 16.96 0.63
C SER A 122 4.17 16.97 1.75
N VAL A 123 4.39 18.13 2.38
CA VAL A 123 5.28 18.21 3.54
C VAL A 123 4.57 17.63 4.75
N LEU A 124 5.17 16.61 5.37
CA LEU A 124 4.62 15.94 6.54
C LEU A 124 5.00 16.68 7.82
N GLU A 125 6.30 16.94 8.01
CA GLU A 125 6.83 17.65 9.17
C GLU A 125 8.25 18.16 8.93
N THR A 126 8.74 18.98 9.87
CA THR A 126 10.17 19.35 9.96
C THR A 126 10.81 18.47 11.02
N VAL A 127 11.88 17.77 10.67
CA VAL A 127 12.68 16.94 11.58
C VAL A 127 14.07 17.55 11.76
N THR A 128 14.76 17.17 12.83
CA THR A 128 16.15 17.57 13.10
C THR A 128 16.98 16.30 13.16
N ASP A 129 18.07 16.25 12.42
CA ASP A 129 19.00 15.13 12.42
C ASP A 129 19.92 15.14 13.67
N GLU A 130 20.76 14.11 13.80
CA GLU A 130 21.70 13.96 14.93
C GLU A 130 22.73 15.10 14.99
N GLU A 131 23.04 15.76 13.87
CA GLU A 131 23.94 16.90 13.76
C GLU A 131 23.24 18.26 14.00
N ASN A 132 21.95 18.23 14.39
CA ASN A 132 21.10 19.40 14.62
C ASN A 132 20.75 20.20 13.34
N ASN A 133 20.87 19.57 12.14
CA ASN A 133 20.41 20.18 10.90
C ASN A 133 18.91 19.93 10.70
N LYS A 134 18.19 20.97 10.26
CA LYS A 134 16.78 20.83 9.94
C LYS A 134 16.59 20.19 8.57
N GLN A 135 15.66 19.26 8.50
CA GLN A 135 15.22 18.59 7.27
C GLN A 135 13.69 18.59 7.20
N LEU A 136 13.14 18.42 6.01
CA LEU A 136 11.71 18.21 5.80
C LEU A 136 11.47 16.74 5.50
N ARG A 137 10.56 16.11 6.26
CA ARG A 137 10.02 14.81 5.90
C ARG A 137 8.84 15.05 4.96
N VAL A 138 8.90 14.47 3.78
CA VAL A 138 8.01 14.74 2.65
C VAL A 138 7.43 13.45 2.14
N LEU A 139 6.12 13.40 1.92
CA LEU A 139 5.46 12.37 1.14
C LEU A 139 5.58 12.74 -0.33
N ALA A 140 6.44 12.05 -1.05
CA ALA A 140 6.59 12.17 -2.49
C ALA A 140 5.71 11.13 -3.19
N VAL A 141 4.96 11.53 -4.21
CA VAL A 141 4.01 10.67 -4.93
C VAL A 141 4.23 10.84 -6.43
N ALA A 142 4.37 9.71 -7.12
CA ALA A 142 4.48 9.64 -8.57
C ALA A 142 3.23 8.93 -9.14
N ALA A 143 2.49 9.60 -10.02
CA ALA A 143 1.32 9.07 -10.71
C ALA A 143 1.60 9.02 -12.22
N PRO A 144 1.15 7.97 -12.96
CA PRO A 144 1.31 7.89 -14.41
C PRO A 144 0.79 9.17 -15.08
N THR A 145 1.60 9.80 -15.94
CA THR A 145 1.25 11.06 -16.61
C THR A 145 0.02 10.92 -17.50
N SER A 146 -0.17 9.75 -18.12
CA SER A 146 -1.37 9.45 -18.92
C SER A 146 -2.64 9.44 -18.05
N MET A 147 -2.56 8.90 -16.84
CA MET A 147 -3.66 8.94 -15.87
C MET A 147 -3.96 10.40 -15.48
N VAL A 148 -2.97 11.14 -14.99
CA VAL A 148 -3.14 12.56 -14.61
C VAL A 148 -3.79 13.35 -15.76
N ARG A 149 -3.36 13.12 -17.00
CA ARG A 149 -3.91 13.78 -18.19
C ARG A 149 -5.39 13.48 -18.40
N SER A 150 -5.81 12.23 -18.24
CA SER A 150 -7.21 11.83 -18.46
C SER A 150 -8.19 12.56 -17.54
N TYR A 151 -7.79 12.86 -16.29
CA TYR A 151 -8.62 13.64 -15.38
C TYR A 151 -8.76 15.12 -15.79
N TYR A 152 -7.70 15.75 -16.32
CA TYR A 152 -7.80 17.09 -16.89
C TYR A 152 -8.74 17.12 -18.11
N GLU A 153 -8.69 16.09 -18.95
CA GLU A 153 -9.54 15.97 -20.13
C GLU A 153 -11.02 15.77 -19.74
N VAL A 154 -11.31 14.88 -18.78
CA VAL A 154 -12.67 14.71 -18.22
C VAL A 154 -13.20 16.01 -17.62
N ALA A 155 -12.39 16.71 -16.83
CA ALA A 155 -12.79 17.98 -16.24
C ALA A 155 -13.18 19.00 -17.33
N ALA A 156 -12.37 19.11 -18.40
CA ALA A 156 -12.66 20.00 -19.52
C ALA A 156 -13.96 19.63 -20.24
N LEU A 157 -14.19 18.33 -20.50
CA LEU A 157 -15.42 17.82 -21.11
C LEU A 157 -16.65 18.04 -20.21
N ALA A 158 -16.50 17.91 -18.88
CA ALA A 158 -17.55 18.18 -17.91
C ALA A 158 -17.81 19.69 -17.69
N GLY A 159 -16.98 20.56 -18.28
CA GLY A 159 -17.05 22.02 -18.10
C GLY A 159 -16.60 22.46 -16.72
N LEU A 160 -15.71 21.70 -16.08
CA LEU A 160 -15.09 21.98 -14.79
C LEU A 160 -13.69 22.57 -14.96
N LYS A 161 -13.26 23.31 -13.94
CA LYS A 161 -11.91 23.85 -13.84
C LYS A 161 -11.16 23.07 -12.76
N VAL A 162 -10.12 22.35 -13.14
CA VAL A 162 -9.25 21.66 -12.19
C VAL A 162 -8.50 22.70 -11.35
N VAL A 163 -8.75 22.69 -10.05
CA VAL A 163 -8.02 23.49 -9.05
C VAL A 163 -6.78 22.71 -8.60
N ALA A 164 -6.95 21.41 -8.37
CA ALA A 164 -5.89 20.49 -8.04
C ALA A 164 -6.29 19.06 -8.42
N LEU A 165 -5.30 18.18 -8.53
CA LEU A 165 -5.48 16.74 -8.44
C LEU A 165 -4.80 16.28 -7.16
N ASP A 166 -5.45 15.44 -6.39
CA ASP A 166 -4.91 14.91 -5.13
C ASP A 166 -4.69 13.39 -5.23
N TYR A 167 -3.94 12.83 -4.32
CA TYR A 167 -3.75 11.39 -4.13
C TYR A 167 -4.59 10.93 -2.93
N ILE A 168 -5.27 9.81 -3.07
CA ILE A 168 -6.18 9.27 -2.03
C ILE A 168 -5.51 9.17 -0.65
N GLY A 169 -4.24 8.74 -0.59
CA GLY A 169 -3.50 8.66 0.66
C GLY A 169 -3.25 10.02 1.31
N ASN A 170 -3.03 11.10 0.51
CA ASN A 170 -2.94 12.45 1.03
C ASN A 170 -4.32 12.97 1.45
N ALA A 171 -5.34 12.82 0.63
CA ALA A 171 -6.69 13.26 0.93
C ALA A 171 -7.18 12.67 2.27
N MET A 172 -7.03 11.36 2.44
CA MET A 172 -7.36 10.70 3.69
C MET A 172 -6.52 11.19 4.87
N LEU A 173 -5.20 11.36 4.68
CA LEU A 173 -4.31 11.88 5.72
C LEU A 173 -4.74 13.27 6.20
N GLN A 174 -5.10 14.18 5.28
CA GLN A 174 -5.54 15.53 5.64
C GLN A 174 -6.83 15.51 6.46
N LEU A 175 -7.76 14.60 6.17
CA LEU A 175 -8.95 14.42 7.01
C LEU A 175 -8.59 13.82 8.37
N ILE A 176 -7.81 12.74 8.41
CA ILE A 176 -7.43 12.02 9.63
C ILE A 176 -6.79 12.97 10.64
N LYS A 177 -5.90 13.88 10.20
CA LYS A 177 -5.28 14.91 11.05
C LYS A 177 -6.30 15.76 11.81
N THR A 178 -7.51 15.91 11.30
CA THR A 178 -8.57 16.66 11.97
C THR A 178 -9.45 15.79 12.89
N GLN A 179 -9.31 14.45 12.82
CA GLN A 179 -10.14 13.47 13.52
C GLN A 179 -9.42 12.78 14.68
N THR A 180 -8.09 12.89 14.76
CA THR A 180 -7.26 12.18 15.75
C THR A 180 -6.79 13.11 16.88
N SER A 181 -6.46 12.52 18.03
CA SER A 181 -5.96 13.25 19.21
C SER A 181 -4.43 13.31 19.22
N GLU A 182 -3.88 14.44 19.66
CA GLU A 182 -2.43 14.62 19.82
C GLU A 182 -1.79 13.64 20.81
N ASN A 183 -2.58 13.10 21.76
CA ASN A 183 -2.08 12.24 22.82
C ASN A 183 -2.16 10.75 22.48
N MET A 184 -2.80 10.36 21.38
CA MET A 184 -3.03 8.97 20.99
C MET A 184 -2.35 8.64 19.68
N THR A 185 -1.76 7.46 19.60
CA THR A 185 -1.30 6.88 18.33
C THR A 185 -2.45 6.07 17.74
N THR A 186 -2.98 6.54 16.63
CA THR A 186 -4.17 5.96 15.99
C THR A 186 -3.79 5.33 14.65
N MET A 187 -4.23 4.10 14.41
CA MET A 187 -4.18 3.50 13.09
C MET A 187 -5.52 3.68 12.39
N VAL A 188 -5.52 4.22 11.19
CA VAL A 188 -6.72 4.32 10.33
C VAL A 188 -6.52 3.39 9.13
N ILE A 189 -7.43 2.44 9.02
CA ILE A 189 -7.46 1.40 7.99
C ILE A 189 -8.55 1.77 7.00
N GLN A 190 -8.17 2.16 5.79
CA GLN A 190 -9.09 2.46 4.70
C GLN A 190 -9.26 1.20 3.83
N LEU A 191 -10.40 0.56 3.95
CA LEU A 191 -10.79 -0.65 3.22
C LEU A 191 -11.44 -0.26 1.89
N GLY A 192 -10.65 -0.17 0.82
CA GLY A 192 -11.17 0.08 -0.53
C GLY A 192 -11.51 -1.21 -1.28
N SER A 193 -12.01 -1.09 -2.51
CA SER A 193 -12.37 -2.24 -3.35
C SER A 193 -11.18 -3.09 -3.80
N GLU A 194 -10.08 -2.45 -4.19
CA GLU A 194 -8.88 -3.08 -4.76
C GLU A 194 -7.73 -3.22 -3.75
N SER A 195 -7.61 -2.26 -2.82
CA SER A 195 -6.52 -2.19 -1.86
C SER A 195 -6.94 -1.57 -0.55
N THR A 196 -6.15 -1.85 0.49
CA THR A 196 -6.31 -1.28 1.83
C THR A 196 -5.13 -0.37 2.15
N VAL A 197 -5.42 0.87 2.54
CA VAL A 197 -4.41 1.84 2.95
C VAL A 197 -4.39 1.95 4.48
N LEU A 198 -3.21 1.81 5.06
CA LEU A 198 -2.96 1.90 6.49
C LEU A 198 -2.25 3.22 6.78
N ASN A 199 -2.82 4.02 7.67
CA ASN A 199 -2.21 5.26 8.17
C ASN A 199 -2.05 5.17 9.68
N ILE A 200 -0.81 5.27 10.20
CA ILE A 200 -0.56 5.41 11.62
C ILE A 200 -0.20 6.87 11.88
N VAL A 201 -0.97 7.51 12.75
CA VAL A 201 -0.84 8.95 13.02
C VAL A 201 -0.79 9.21 14.53
N LYS A 202 -0.14 10.30 14.92
CA LYS A 202 -0.21 10.87 16.26
C LYS A 202 -0.45 12.37 16.14
N GLY A 203 -1.64 12.82 16.52
CA GLY A 203 -2.06 14.19 16.24
C GLY A 203 -2.11 14.47 14.75
N ASP A 204 -1.37 15.49 14.32
CA ASP A 204 -1.24 15.89 12.91
C ASP A 204 -0.02 15.27 12.19
N ILE A 205 0.73 14.38 12.87
CA ILE A 205 1.95 13.75 12.34
C ILE A 205 1.60 12.36 11.80
N LEU A 206 1.88 12.13 10.53
CA LEU A 206 1.89 10.80 9.93
C LEU A 206 3.16 10.07 10.40
N LEU A 207 3.02 8.94 11.07
CA LEU A 207 4.14 8.11 11.52
C LEU A 207 4.48 6.99 10.53
N LEU A 208 3.46 6.43 9.87
CA LEU A 208 3.63 5.38 8.86
C LEU A 208 2.44 5.36 7.90
N GLN A 209 2.68 5.23 6.61
CA GLN A 209 1.66 4.88 5.62
C GLN A 209 2.09 3.62 4.85
N ARG A 210 1.17 2.66 4.66
CA ARG A 210 1.38 1.44 3.88
C ARG A 210 0.12 1.09 3.10
N THR A 211 0.31 0.49 1.93
CA THR A 211 -0.78 -0.08 1.15
C THR A 211 -0.64 -1.59 1.14
N VAL A 212 -1.73 -2.29 1.43
CA VAL A 212 -1.84 -3.75 1.33
C VAL A 212 -2.64 -4.04 0.06
N PRO A 213 -2.16 -4.91 -0.85
CA PRO A 213 -2.88 -5.28 -2.08
C PRO A 213 -3.99 -6.29 -1.76
N TYR A 214 -4.98 -5.85 -1.00
CA TYR A 214 -6.19 -6.55 -0.62
C TYR A 214 -7.31 -5.53 -0.51
N GLY A 215 -8.40 -5.76 -1.23
CA GLY A 215 -9.61 -4.95 -1.20
C GLY A 215 -10.86 -5.77 -0.89
N THR A 216 -11.99 -5.11 -0.76
CA THR A 216 -13.28 -5.75 -0.46
C THR A 216 -13.78 -6.66 -1.58
N ASN A 217 -13.28 -6.51 -2.82
CA ASN A 217 -13.58 -7.41 -3.92
C ASN A 217 -13.27 -8.89 -3.58
N VAL A 218 -12.28 -9.16 -2.73
CA VAL A 218 -11.95 -10.52 -2.29
C VAL A 218 -13.11 -11.14 -1.50
N VAL A 219 -13.61 -10.45 -0.48
CA VAL A 219 -14.75 -10.95 0.32
C VAL A 219 -16.07 -10.90 -0.47
N VAL A 220 -16.23 -9.94 -1.38
CA VAL A 220 -17.38 -9.87 -2.29
C VAL A 220 -17.44 -11.12 -3.17
N ASN A 221 -16.32 -11.52 -3.77
CA ASN A 221 -16.23 -12.74 -4.58
C ASN A 221 -16.58 -14.00 -3.76
N GLU A 222 -16.11 -14.12 -2.52
CA GLU A 222 -16.48 -15.23 -1.64
C GLU A 222 -18.00 -15.28 -1.38
N VAL A 223 -18.66 -14.12 -1.25
CA VAL A 223 -20.12 -14.07 -1.10
C VAL A 223 -20.82 -14.40 -2.41
N MET A 224 -20.32 -13.90 -3.54
CA MET A 224 -20.86 -14.24 -4.88
C MET A 224 -20.83 -15.75 -5.10
N ASP A 225 -19.71 -16.39 -4.82
CA ASP A 225 -19.54 -17.84 -4.97
C ASP A 225 -20.42 -18.62 -3.98
N ALA A 226 -20.47 -18.19 -2.71
CA ALA A 226 -21.25 -18.87 -1.68
C ALA A 226 -22.78 -18.73 -1.84
N LYS A 227 -23.27 -17.62 -2.44
CA LYS A 227 -24.70 -17.29 -2.53
C LYS A 227 -25.25 -17.32 -3.95
N GLY A 228 -24.40 -17.37 -4.99
CA GLY A 228 -24.80 -17.34 -6.39
C GLY A 228 -25.43 -16.00 -6.81
N VAL A 229 -24.89 -14.89 -6.33
CA VAL A 229 -25.36 -13.52 -6.57
C VAL A 229 -24.33 -12.68 -7.30
N ASP A 230 -24.72 -11.53 -7.85
CA ASP A 230 -23.80 -10.55 -8.42
C ASP A 230 -23.06 -9.73 -7.34
N ALA A 231 -22.03 -8.99 -7.73
CA ALA A 231 -21.16 -8.22 -6.82
C ALA A 231 -21.93 -7.14 -6.03
N THR A 232 -22.87 -6.44 -6.65
CA THR A 232 -23.68 -5.41 -6.00
C THR A 232 -24.57 -6.00 -4.92
N THR A 233 -25.20 -7.12 -5.24
CA THR A 233 -26.03 -7.88 -4.29
C THR A 233 -25.16 -8.45 -3.15
N ALA A 234 -23.98 -8.99 -3.46
CA ALA A 234 -23.05 -9.52 -2.47
C ALA A 234 -22.59 -8.43 -1.46
N MET A 235 -22.22 -7.26 -1.94
CA MET A 235 -21.86 -6.11 -1.07
C MET A 235 -23.06 -5.66 -0.22
N THR A 236 -24.26 -5.62 -0.81
CA THR A 236 -25.49 -5.28 -0.07
C THR A 236 -25.76 -6.29 1.05
N LEU A 237 -25.56 -7.57 0.80
CA LEU A 237 -25.68 -8.61 1.82
C LEU A 237 -24.64 -8.42 2.94
N LEU A 238 -23.36 -8.19 2.59
CA LEU A 238 -22.28 -7.94 3.56
C LEU A 238 -22.58 -6.74 4.47
N GLN A 239 -23.22 -5.70 3.95
CA GLN A 239 -23.58 -4.50 4.74
C GLN A 239 -24.85 -4.68 5.59
N ASN A 240 -25.80 -5.51 5.16
CA ASN A 240 -27.08 -5.65 5.83
C ASN A 240 -27.21 -6.92 6.71
N GLU A 241 -26.47 -7.97 6.38
CA GLU A 241 -26.46 -9.24 7.10
C GLU A 241 -25.11 -9.47 7.76
N ARG A 242 -25.11 -10.13 8.92
CA ARG A 242 -23.87 -10.51 9.60
C ARG A 242 -23.36 -11.84 9.03
N LEU A 243 -22.64 -11.78 7.90
CA LEU A 243 -22.05 -12.94 7.22
C LEU A 243 -20.66 -13.30 7.77
N ILE A 244 -19.99 -12.35 8.46
CA ILE A 244 -18.67 -12.56 9.06
C ILE A 244 -18.79 -12.73 10.57
N THR A 245 -17.88 -13.53 11.13
CA THR A 245 -17.71 -13.81 12.55
C THR A 245 -16.39 -13.19 13.05
N VAL A 246 -15.92 -13.59 14.22
CA VAL A 246 -14.63 -13.16 14.76
C VAL A 246 -13.54 -14.24 14.60
N ASP A 247 -13.90 -15.44 14.15
CA ASP A 247 -12.98 -16.55 13.91
C ASP A 247 -12.90 -16.84 12.40
N PHE A 248 -11.68 -16.90 11.90
CA PHE A 248 -11.41 -17.16 10.47
C PHE A 248 -11.85 -18.57 10.02
N ASP A 249 -11.91 -19.52 10.93
CA ASP A 249 -12.22 -20.91 10.61
C ASP A 249 -13.72 -21.23 10.62
N ASP A 250 -14.55 -20.27 11.06
CA ASP A 250 -16.01 -20.45 11.09
C ASP A 250 -16.62 -20.57 9.68
N ASN A 251 -16.13 -19.81 8.70
CA ASN A 251 -16.60 -19.87 7.31
C ASN A 251 -15.61 -19.18 6.34
N ALA A 252 -15.71 -19.53 5.04
CA ALA A 252 -14.83 -19.01 4.00
C ALA A 252 -14.89 -17.47 3.85
N ILE A 253 -16.08 -16.87 4.04
CA ILE A 253 -16.27 -15.41 3.96
C ILE A 253 -15.44 -14.70 5.03
N THR A 254 -15.45 -15.18 6.28
CA THR A 254 -14.60 -14.66 7.35
C THR A 254 -13.13 -14.98 7.07
N GLY A 255 -12.83 -16.20 6.61
CA GLY A 255 -11.49 -16.67 6.27
C GLY A 255 -10.79 -15.80 5.21
N SER A 256 -11.55 -15.20 4.28
CA SER A 256 -10.99 -14.33 3.23
C SER A 256 -10.24 -13.12 3.79
N PHE A 257 -10.56 -12.65 4.99
CA PHE A 257 -9.85 -11.54 5.65
C PHE A 257 -8.51 -11.94 6.28
N ARG A 258 -8.18 -13.22 6.38
CA ARG A 258 -6.97 -13.71 7.06
C ARG A 258 -5.70 -13.08 6.48
N TYR A 259 -5.58 -13.03 5.16
CA TYR A 259 -4.43 -12.39 4.50
C TYR A 259 -4.28 -10.92 4.88
N LEU A 260 -5.38 -10.15 4.81
CA LEU A 260 -5.36 -8.73 5.16
C LEU A 260 -4.92 -8.51 6.61
N ILE A 261 -5.58 -9.19 7.54
CA ILE A 261 -5.36 -9.00 8.98
C ILE A 261 -3.93 -9.41 9.39
N ASN A 262 -3.41 -10.51 8.82
CA ASN A 262 -2.02 -10.90 9.03
C ASN A 262 -1.02 -9.85 8.52
N ASN A 263 -1.29 -9.23 7.36
CA ASN A 263 -0.44 -8.15 6.86
C ASN A 263 -0.53 -6.89 7.74
N ILE A 264 -1.71 -6.56 8.25
CA ILE A 264 -1.88 -5.46 9.21
C ILE A 264 -1.09 -5.76 10.49
N GLY A 265 -1.17 -6.98 11.02
CA GLY A 265 -0.38 -7.41 12.18
C GLY A 265 1.11 -7.19 11.99
N ARG A 266 1.67 -7.64 10.84
CA ARG A 266 3.09 -7.40 10.51
C ARG A 266 3.45 -5.91 10.45
N VAL A 267 2.56 -5.06 9.93
CA VAL A 267 2.78 -3.61 9.90
C VAL A 267 2.77 -3.03 11.32
N MET A 268 1.88 -3.51 12.19
CA MET A 268 1.83 -3.12 13.61
C MET A 268 3.10 -3.54 14.34
N ASP A 269 3.56 -4.77 14.15
CA ASP A 269 4.78 -5.30 14.77
C ASP A 269 6.02 -4.51 14.30
N PHE A 270 6.12 -4.27 12.98
CA PHE A 270 7.18 -3.42 12.44
C PHE A 270 7.16 -2.01 13.04
N PHE A 271 5.97 -1.40 13.13
CA PHE A 271 5.83 -0.07 13.71
C PHE A 271 6.24 -0.07 15.20
N ALA A 272 5.77 -1.04 15.97
CA ALA A 272 6.10 -1.17 17.40
C ALA A 272 7.61 -1.37 17.62
N SER A 273 8.28 -2.16 16.78
CA SER A 273 9.73 -2.38 16.87
C SER A 273 10.54 -1.09 16.66
N LYS A 274 10.05 -0.18 15.81
CA LYS A 274 10.70 1.11 15.52
C LYS A 274 10.27 2.24 16.44
N ASN A 275 9.13 2.11 17.12
CA ASN A 275 8.52 3.13 17.96
C ASN A 275 8.01 2.53 19.27
N PRO A 276 8.89 1.99 20.15
CA PRO A 276 8.46 1.29 21.37
C PRO A 276 7.75 2.23 22.36
N ASP A 277 7.97 3.54 22.26
CA ASP A 277 7.35 4.59 23.06
C ASP A 277 5.99 5.07 22.52
N LYS A 278 5.53 4.53 21.40
CA LYS A 278 4.31 4.96 20.70
C LYS A 278 3.42 3.76 20.36
N PRO A 279 2.87 3.03 21.33
CA PRO A 279 1.95 1.92 21.06
C PRO A 279 0.73 2.44 20.28
N ILE A 280 0.13 1.58 19.47
CA ILE A 280 -1.14 1.90 18.78
C ILE A 280 -2.27 1.75 19.80
N ASP A 281 -2.94 2.87 20.11
CA ASP A 281 -4.00 2.94 21.11
C ASP A 281 -5.37 2.54 20.56
N ASP A 282 -5.67 3.00 19.34
CA ASP A 282 -6.97 2.83 18.67
C ASP A 282 -6.80 2.50 17.19
N VAL A 283 -7.75 1.74 16.65
CA VAL A 283 -7.91 1.46 15.22
C VAL A 283 -9.25 1.98 14.73
N PHE A 284 -9.25 2.78 13.67
CA PHE A 284 -10.46 3.17 12.95
C PHE A 284 -10.53 2.51 11.59
N LEU A 285 -11.71 2.02 11.25
CA LEU A 285 -12.02 1.49 9.92
C LEU A 285 -12.77 2.53 9.11
N THR A 286 -12.41 2.70 7.85
CA THR A 286 -13.05 3.59 6.89
C THR A 286 -13.01 2.98 5.49
N GLY A 287 -13.62 3.63 4.51
CA GLY A 287 -13.81 3.08 3.17
C GLY A 287 -15.00 2.12 3.12
N ASP A 288 -15.37 1.67 1.93
CA ASP A 288 -16.59 0.88 1.68
C ASP A 288 -16.65 -0.40 2.52
N GLY A 289 -15.50 -1.04 2.72
CA GLY A 289 -15.38 -2.25 3.54
C GLY A 289 -15.65 -2.04 5.03
N ALA A 290 -15.54 -0.81 5.54
CA ALA A 290 -15.83 -0.53 6.94
C ALA A 290 -17.30 -0.67 7.31
N LEU A 291 -18.20 -0.66 6.32
CA LEU A 291 -19.63 -0.85 6.51
C LEU A 291 -20.07 -2.32 6.47
N ILE A 292 -19.16 -3.25 6.21
CA ILE A 292 -19.42 -4.69 6.32
C ILE A 292 -19.78 -5.02 7.76
N LYS A 293 -20.94 -5.65 7.95
CA LYS A 293 -21.55 -5.85 9.27
C LYS A 293 -20.75 -6.84 10.13
N GLY A 294 -20.15 -6.36 11.21
CA GLY A 294 -19.32 -7.15 12.14
C GLY A 294 -17.83 -7.09 11.87
N ILE A 295 -17.39 -6.28 10.87
CA ILE A 295 -15.98 -6.09 10.51
C ILE A 295 -15.17 -5.53 11.69
N ASP A 296 -15.73 -4.57 12.43
CA ASP A 296 -15.14 -3.97 13.63
C ASP A 296 -14.85 -5.02 14.71
N GLY A 297 -15.78 -5.95 14.90
CA GLY A 297 -15.62 -7.06 15.84
C GLY A 297 -14.51 -8.03 15.43
N LEU A 298 -14.43 -8.39 14.15
CA LEU A 298 -13.38 -9.25 13.62
C LEU A 298 -11.99 -8.60 13.82
N PHE A 299 -11.83 -7.35 13.39
CA PHE A 299 -10.56 -6.64 13.52
C PHE A 299 -10.15 -6.45 14.99
N LYS A 300 -11.12 -6.08 15.86
CA LYS A 300 -10.86 -5.93 17.30
C LYS A 300 -10.31 -7.19 17.95
N VAL A 301 -10.89 -8.36 17.63
CA VAL A 301 -10.46 -9.64 18.19
C VAL A 301 -9.12 -10.05 17.61
N GLN A 302 -8.95 -9.98 16.30
CA GLN A 302 -7.77 -10.49 15.62
C GLN A 302 -6.52 -9.61 15.79
N LEU A 303 -6.69 -8.27 15.89
CA LEU A 303 -5.58 -7.34 16.12
C LEU A 303 -5.33 -7.07 17.62
N ASN A 304 -6.24 -7.52 18.50
CA ASN A 304 -6.19 -7.27 19.94
C ASN A 304 -6.06 -5.77 20.31
N VAL A 305 -6.69 -4.89 19.52
CA VAL A 305 -6.72 -3.43 19.73
C VAL A 305 -8.15 -2.93 19.59
N SER A 306 -8.51 -1.89 20.37
CA SER A 306 -9.81 -1.22 20.23
C SER A 306 -10.04 -0.79 18.78
N THR A 307 -11.07 -1.34 18.16
CA THR A 307 -11.39 -1.10 16.73
C THR A 307 -12.83 -0.64 16.59
N ARG A 308 -13.06 0.39 15.78
CA ARG A 308 -14.39 0.95 15.50
C ARG A 308 -14.45 1.58 14.11
N VAL A 309 -15.65 1.68 13.56
CA VAL A 309 -15.89 2.35 12.28
C VAL A 309 -15.86 3.88 12.52
N MET A 310 -15.23 4.62 11.61
CA MET A 310 -15.23 6.08 11.62
C MET A 310 -16.46 6.58 10.84
N ASP A 311 -17.64 6.49 11.44
CA ASP A 311 -18.93 6.84 10.86
C ASP A 311 -19.42 8.26 11.22
N SER A 312 -18.65 8.96 12.03
CA SER A 312 -18.90 10.34 12.44
C SER A 312 -17.63 11.17 12.35
N LEU A 313 -17.74 12.42 11.90
CA LEU A 313 -16.61 13.31 11.67
C LEU A 313 -16.66 14.52 12.61
N PHE A 314 -15.60 14.68 13.39
CA PHE A 314 -15.42 15.82 14.26
C PHE A 314 -15.11 17.08 13.42
N ASN A 315 -15.65 18.23 13.82
CA ASN A 315 -15.46 19.52 13.12
C ASN A 315 -15.88 19.55 11.63
N ILE A 316 -16.70 18.60 11.19
CA ILE A 316 -17.33 18.61 9.87
C ILE A 316 -18.84 18.78 10.06
N LYS A 317 -19.40 19.83 9.47
CA LYS A 317 -20.85 20.08 9.46
C LYS A 317 -21.42 19.73 8.09
N PHE A 318 -22.44 18.91 8.09
CA PHE A 318 -23.21 18.60 6.89
C PHE A 318 -24.41 19.54 6.79
N ASP A 319 -24.71 20.02 5.57
CA ASP A 319 -25.94 20.75 5.30
C ASP A 319 -27.17 19.88 5.68
N PRO A 320 -28.19 20.41 6.37
CA PRO A 320 -29.35 19.60 6.80
C PRO A 320 -30.11 18.89 5.68
N LYS A 321 -29.94 19.31 4.41
CA LYS A 321 -30.56 18.65 3.25
C LYS A 321 -29.84 17.32 2.86
N ILE A 322 -28.63 17.08 3.37
CA ILE A 322 -27.88 15.84 3.13
C ILE A 322 -28.41 14.78 4.11
N ASP A 323 -29.08 13.76 3.57
CA ASP A 323 -29.52 12.62 4.37
C ASP A 323 -28.35 11.68 4.65
N LEU A 324 -27.79 11.72 5.86
CA LEU A 324 -26.65 10.89 6.28
C LEU A 324 -26.98 9.40 6.39
N LYS A 325 -28.24 8.99 6.26
CA LYS A 325 -28.60 7.57 6.12
C LYS A 325 -28.32 7.06 4.71
N ILE A 326 -28.43 7.93 3.71
CA ILE A 326 -28.11 7.64 2.30
C ILE A 326 -26.64 7.94 2.04
N TYR A 327 -26.18 9.10 2.47
CA TYR A 327 -24.80 9.59 2.30
C TYR A 327 -24.02 9.37 3.60
N ASN A 328 -23.74 8.11 3.95
CA ASN A 328 -22.94 7.81 5.13
C ASN A 328 -21.58 8.53 5.05
N PRO A 329 -21.13 9.21 6.13
CA PRO A 329 -19.86 9.93 6.16
C PRO A 329 -18.66 9.09 5.71
N VAL A 330 -18.67 7.77 5.91
CA VAL A 330 -17.62 6.85 5.46
C VAL A 330 -17.34 6.97 3.97
N TYR A 331 -18.36 7.11 3.13
CA TYR A 331 -18.21 7.29 1.68
C TYR A 331 -17.69 8.67 1.26
N LEU A 332 -17.81 9.65 2.16
CA LEU A 332 -17.51 11.05 1.86
C LEU A 332 -16.11 11.47 2.36
N MET A 333 -15.41 10.60 3.09
CA MET A 333 -14.14 10.95 3.76
C MET A 333 -13.06 11.37 2.78
N VAL A 334 -12.85 10.59 1.73
CA VAL A 334 -11.81 10.87 0.72
C VAL A 334 -12.07 12.21 0.02
N PRO A 335 -13.25 12.44 -0.58
CA PRO A 335 -13.53 13.73 -1.20
C PRO A 335 -13.52 14.90 -0.21
N ILE A 336 -14.01 14.74 1.04
CA ILE A 336 -13.90 15.79 2.05
C ILE A 336 -12.43 16.11 2.37
N GLY A 337 -11.60 15.10 2.54
CA GLY A 337 -10.17 15.25 2.85
C GLY A 337 -9.40 15.98 1.77
N ALA A 338 -9.70 15.72 0.50
CA ALA A 338 -9.07 16.38 -0.65
C ALA A 338 -9.30 17.91 -0.66
N ALA A 339 -10.35 18.41 0.02
CA ALA A 339 -10.61 19.86 0.08
C ALA A 339 -9.65 20.61 1.02
N PHE A 340 -8.91 19.94 1.93
CA PHE A 340 -8.06 20.62 2.91
C PHE A 340 -6.72 21.07 2.33
N ALA A 341 -5.88 20.16 1.86
CA ALA A 341 -4.56 20.45 1.33
C ALA A 341 -4.18 19.47 0.22
N PRO A 342 -4.73 19.62 -0.99
CA PRO A 342 -4.44 18.73 -2.10
C PRO A 342 -2.99 18.90 -2.60
N MET A 343 -2.36 17.81 -3.04
CA MET A 343 -0.96 17.79 -3.48
C MET A 343 -0.69 18.59 -4.77
N GLY A 344 -1.64 18.64 -5.70
CA GLY A 344 -1.52 19.41 -6.94
C GLY A 344 -0.61 18.77 -8.00
N PHE A 345 -1.04 17.68 -8.63
CA PHE A 345 -0.37 17.14 -9.80
C PHE A 345 -0.57 18.06 -11.02
N VAL A 346 0.52 18.59 -11.55
CA VAL A 346 0.51 19.50 -12.70
C VAL A 346 1.30 18.85 -13.83
N ILE A 347 0.66 18.70 -14.99
CA ILE A 347 1.34 18.30 -16.22
C ILE A 347 2.11 19.51 -16.73
N SER A 348 3.44 19.39 -16.83
CA SER A 348 4.25 20.38 -17.51
C SER A 348 4.05 20.21 -19.01
N GLU A 349 3.03 20.84 -19.57
CA GLU A 349 2.97 21.00 -21.02
C GLU A 349 4.12 21.93 -21.42
N GLY A 350 4.97 21.47 -22.33
CA GLY A 350 5.95 22.34 -22.99
C GLY A 350 5.22 23.57 -23.53
N ALA A 351 5.74 24.72 -23.18
CA ALA A 351 5.14 26.03 -23.35
C ALA A 351 4.48 26.26 -24.71
N THR A 352 3.16 26.15 -24.76
CA THR A 352 2.30 26.79 -25.75
C THR A 352 1.10 27.41 -25.04
N ALA A 353 1.36 28.41 -24.20
CA ALA A 353 0.33 29.30 -23.72
C ALA A 353 0.28 30.52 -24.62
N SER A 354 -0.69 30.54 -25.52
CA SER A 354 -1.10 31.75 -26.21
C SER A 354 -1.58 32.79 -25.19
N LYS A 355 -0.76 33.79 -24.93
CA LYS A 355 -1.16 35.02 -24.26
C LYS A 355 -2.13 35.77 -25.16
N LYS A 356 -3.38 35.95 -24.75
CA LYS A 356 -4.24 37.01 -25.29
C LYS A 356 -3.76 38.35 -24.72
N GLU A 357 -3.13 39.15 -25.54
CA GLU A 357 -2.80 40.53 -25.27
C GLU A 357 -4.05 41.42 -25.39
N GLY A 358 -4.34 42.14 -24.32
CA GLY A 358 -5.21 43.31 -24.36
C GLY A 358 -4.38 44.53 -24.78
N ALA A 359 -4.77 45.16 -25.86
CA ALA A 359 -4.09 46.31 -26.47
C ALA A 359 -4.18 47.54 -25.54
N VAL A 360 -3.03 48.16 -25.27
CA VAL A 360 -2.90 49.56 -24.84
C VAL A 360 -1.86 50.23 -25.74
N ASP A 361 -2.32 51.22 -26.49
CA ASP A 361 -1.46 52.07 -27.36
C ASP A 361 -0.49 52.92 -26.55
N SER A 362 0.84 52.77 -26.83
CA SER A 362 1.84 53.71 -26.35
C SER A 362 3.10 53.69 -27.25
N THR A 363 2.99 54.35 -28.39
CA THR A 363 4.02 54.45 -29.42
C THR A 363 5.31 55.29 -29.08
N PRO A 364 5.45 56.15 -28.10
CA PRO A 364 6.72 56.85 -27.88
C PRO A 364 7.71 56.13 -26.94
N PHE A 365 7.27 55.18 -26.09
CA PHE A 365 8.15 54.43 -25.21
C PHE A 365 8.88 53.24 -25.86
N VAL A 366 8.43 52.79 -27.03
CA VAL A 366 8.95 51.61 -27.73
C VAL A 366 10.35 51.87 -28.32
N VAL A 367 10.64 53.10 -28.78
CA VAL A 367 11.94 53.41 -29.42
C VAL A 367 13.06 53.52 -28.37
N ALA A 368 12.79 54.10 -27.21
CA ALA A 368 13.78 54.16 -26.11
C ALA A 368 14.06 52.75 -25.52
N PHE A 369 13.05 51.90 -25.47
CA PHE A 369 13.18 50.51 -24.99
C PHE A 369 13.95 49.62 -25.98
N LEU A 370 13.85 49.86 -27.29
CA LEU A 370 14.57 49.12 -28.34
C LEU A 370 16.09 49.37 -28.28
N ILE A 371 16.51 50.60 -28.03
CA ILE A 371 17.95 50.95 -27.91
C ILE A 371 18.54 50.33 -26.62
N LEU A 372 17.81 50.36 -25.52
CA LEU A 372 18.21 49.69 -24.28
C LEU A 372 18.21 48.16 -24.40
N ALA A 373 17.26 47.60 -25.08
CA ALA A 373 17.17 46.15 -25.33
C ALA A 373 18.35 45.63 -26.19
N VAL A 374 18.82 46.39 -27.20
CA VAL A 374 19.97 46.01 -28.03
C VAL A 374 21.29 46.04 -27.19
N LEU A 375 21.46 46.99 -26.28
CA LEU A 375 22.62 47.05 -25.41
C LEU A 375 22.61 45.94 -24.34
N VAL A 376 21.43 45.62 -23.79
CA VAL A 376 21.28 44.51 -22.85
C VAL A 376 21.42 43.15 -23.57
N ALA A 377 20.89 42.99 -24.77
CA ALA A 377 21.05 41.78 -25.57
C ALA A 377 22.53 41.53 -25.96
N GLY A 378 23.29 42.57 -26.27
CA GLY A 378 24.73 42.48 -26.52
C GLY A 378 25.55 42.06 -25.29
N GLY A 379 25.18 42.56 -24.12
CA GLY A 379 25.79 42.16 -22.83
C GLY A 379 25.42 40.73 -22.43
N VAL A 380 24.17 40.33 -22.60
CA VAL A 380 23.67 38.97 -22.28
C VAL A 380 24.26 37.93 -23.24
N THR A 381 24.42 38.25 -24.54
CA THR A 381 25.03 37.31 -25.50
C THR A 381 26.53 37.11 -25.22
N ALA A 382 27.26 38.12 -24.81
CA ALA A 382 28.68 37.97 -24.46
C ALA A 382 28.87 37.16 -23.16
N THR A 383 28.06 37.41 -22.13
CA THR A 383 28.11 36.62 -20.89
C THR A 383 27.61 35.20 -21.10
N SER A 384 26.58 34.99 -21.93
CA SER A 384 26.07 33.64 -22.29
C SER A 384 27.10 32.84 -23.08
N PHE A 385 27.90 33.49 -23.95
CA PHE A 385 28.95 32.78 -24.71
C PHE A 385 30.10 32.33 -23.80
N ILE A 386 30.49 33.17 -22.82
CA ILE A 386 31.52 32.81 -21.82
C ILE A 386 31.02 31.70 -20.89
N MET A 387 29.77 31.80 -20.41
CA MET A 387 29.15 30.76 -19.61
C MET A 387 28.97 29.45 -20.37
N LYS A 388 28.57 29.52 -21.65
CA LYS A 388 28.45 28.33 -22.51
C LYS A 388 29.78 27.61 -22.69
N ASN A 389 30.88 28.35 -22.95
CA ASN A 389 32.21 27.74 -23.10
C ASN A 389 32.71 27.12 -21.79
N LYS A 390 32.41 27.76 -20.64
CA LYS A 390 32.75 27.17 -19.33
C LYS A 390 31.92 25.94 -19.01
N ALA A 391 30.62 25.98 -19.23
CA ALA A 391 29.72 24.82 -19.06
C ALA A 391 30.08 23.67 -20.01
N GLN A 392 30.48 23.97 -21.26
CA GLN A 392 30.93 22.94 -22.20
C GLN A 392 32.21 22.26 -21.73
N SER A 393 33.18 23.03 -21.19
CA SER A 393 34.43 22.49 -20.62
C SER A 393 34.16 21.62 -19.37
N GLU A 394 33.23 22.03 -18.52
CA GLU A 394 32.79 21.23 -17.34
C GLU A 394 32.05 19.95 -17.78
N LEU A 395 31.22 20.05 -18.82
CA LEU A 395 30.52 18.88 -19.40
C LEU A 395 31.50 17.86 -20.02
N ASP A 396 32.51 18.35 -20.75
CA ASP A 396 33.55 17.51 -21.33
C ASP A 396 34.43 16.82 -20.27
N ASP A 397 34.63 17.47 -19.11
CA ASP A 397 35.35 16.90 -17.98
C ASP A 397 34.50 15.83 -17.25
N VAL A 398 33.21 16.08 -17.06
CA VAL A 398 32.25 15.11 -16.53
C VAL A 398 32.09 13.90 -17.45
N ASN A 399 31.95 14.14 -18.75
CA ASN A 399 31.85 13.03 -19.73
C ASN A 399 33.10 12.17 -19.75
N ARG A 400 34.30 12.76 -19.62
CA ARG A 400 35.56 11.98 -19.48
C ARG A 400 35.58 11.13 -18.21
N LYS A 401 35.04 11.65 -17.09
CA LYS A 401 34.91 10.89 -15.84
C LYS A 401 33.89 9.75 -16.00
N ILE A 402 32.73 10.02 -16.62
CA ILE A 402 31.71 8.98 -16.93
C ILE A 402 32.31 7.88 -17.80
N GLU A 403 33.05 8.24 -18.88
CA GLU A 403 33.70 7.26 -19.76
C GLU A 403 34.73 6.40 -19.00
N SER A 404 35.44 6.97 -18.00
CA SER A 404 36.44 6.25 -17.21
C SER A 404 35.84 5.29 -16.17
N ILE A 405 34.55 5.41 -15.83
CA ILE A 405 33.86 4.51 -14.87
C ILE A 405 32.91 3.53 -15.56
N LYS A 406 32.71 3.64 -16.88
CA LYS A 406 31.79 2.79 -17.65
C LYS A 406 32.15 1.31 -17.60
N ASP A 407 33.45 1.01 -17.59
CA ASP A 407 33.93 -0.36 -17.42
C ASP A 407 33.64 -0.92 -16.02
N ILE A 408 33.60 -0.05 -15.00
CA ILE A 408 33.29 -0.43 -13.62
C ILE A 408 31.80 -0.74 -13.50
N GLU A 409 30.93 0.05 -14.15
CA GLU A 409 29.47 -0.17 -14.16
C GLU A 409 29.15 -1.55 -14.77
N THR A 410 29.83 -1.93 -15.86
CA THR A 410 29.65 -3.26 -16.48
C THR A 410 30.11 -4.38 -15.53
N ILE A 411 31.23 -4.19 -14.82
CA ILE A 411 31.74 -5.18 -13.85
C ILE A 411 30.79 -5.32 -12.67
N VAL A 412 30.20 -4.22 -12.17
CA VAL A 412 29.21 -4.25 -11.09
C VAL A 412 27.95 -4.97 -11.53
N GLN A 413 27.46 -4.67 -12.74
CA GLN A 413 26.29 -5.34 -13.31
C GLN A 413 26.53 -6.86 -13.46
N ASP A 414 27.68 -7.26 -14.02
CA ASP A 414 28.07 -8.67 -14.16
C ASP A 414 28.18 -9.38 -12.78
N TYR A 415 28.60 -8.66 -11.75
CA TYR A 415 28.66 -9.18 -10.38
C TYR A 415 27.26 -9.34 -9.77
N GLU A 416 26.39 -8.34 -9.89
CA GLU A 416 25.01 -8.40 -9.40
C GLU A 416 24.21 -9.50 -10.10
N ASP A 417 24.38 -9.67 -11.42
CA ASP A 417 23.75 -10.74 -12.17
C ASP A 417 24.26 -12.12 -11.71
N ALA A 418 25.57 -12.26 -11.47
CA ALA A 418 26.16 -13.49 -10.96
C ALA A 418 25.71 -13.80 -9.53
N GLU A 419 25.60 -12.81 -8.67
CA GLU A 419 25.08 -12.94 -7.29
C GLU A 419 23.61 -13.38 -7.29
N SER A 420 22.77 -12.78 -8.15
CA SER A 420 21.37 -13.19 -8.31
C SER A 420 21.24 -14.65 -8.74
N ILE A 421 21.99 -15.06 -9.76
CA ILE A 421 22.01 -16.46 -10.23
C ILE A 421 22.49 -17.41 -9.13
N TYR A 422 23.49 -17.01 -8.35
CA TYR A 422 23.99 -17.81 -7.23
C TYR A 422 22.96 -17.98 -6.13
N VAL A 423 22.25 -16.89 -5.73
CA VAL A 423 21.18 -16.93 -4.71
C VAL A 423 20.04 -17.83 -5.17
N ASP A 424 19.61 -17.71 -6.43
CA ASP A 424 18.55 -18.53 -7.00
C ASP A 424 18.96 -20.02 -7.05
N ALA A 425 20.18 -20.31 -7.47
CA ALA A 425 20.72 -21.68 -7.51
C ALA A 425 20.83 -22.27 -6.10
N MET A 426 21.27 -21.49 -5.11
CA MET A 426 21.34 -21.94 -3.71
C MET A 426 19.96 -22.18 -3.11
N SER A 427 18.97 -21.33 -3.42
CA SER A 427 17.59 -21.54 -2.98
C SER A 427 16.99 -22.81 -3.58
N MET A 428 17.18 -23.06 -4.88
CA MET A 428 16.77 -24.31 -5.53
C MET A 428 17.50 -25.54 -4.96
N TYR A 429 18.80 -25.41 -4.71
CA TYR A 429 19.58 -26.49 -4.11
C TYR A 429 19.10 -26.81 -2.69
N SER A 430 18.88 -25.80 -1.85
CA SER A 430 18.37 -26.01 -0.48
C SER A 430 16.97 -26.63 -0.48
N TYR A 431 16.10 -26.18 -1.37
CA TYR A 431 14.75 -26.74 -1.52
C TYR A 431 14.77 -28.20 -1.96
N THR A 432 15.57 -28.55 -2.97
CA THR A 432 15.66 -29.93 -3.47
C THR A 432 16.40 -30.85 -2.50
N LYS A 433 17.43 -30.36 -1.82
CA LYS A 433 18.21 -31.11 -0.82
C LYS A 433 17.31 -31.52 0.36
N ASN A 434 16.60 -30.57 0.96
CA ASN A 434 15.77 -30.85 2.13
C ASN A 434 14.64 -31.84 1.85
N LEU A 435 14.00 -31.77 0.68
CA LEU A 435 12.91 -32.70 0.33
C LEU A 435 13.36 -34.15 0.16
N ASN A 436 14.55 -34.40 -0.38
CA ASN A 436 14.98 -35.75 -0.70
C ASN A 436 15.93 -36.36 0.37
N GLU A 437 16.82 -35.56 0.94
CA GLU A 437 17.81 -36.07 1.91
C GLU A 437 17.17 -36.42 3.25
N ASN A 438 16.22 -35.63 3.74
CA ASN A 438 15.55 -35.92 5.00
C ASN A 438 14.71 -37.20 4.91
N VAL A 439 13.98 -37.40 3.80
CA VAL A 439 13.21 -38.63 3.56
C VAL A 439 14.13 -39.87 3.49
N VAL A 440 15.25 -39.78 2.76
CA VAL A 440 16.23 -40.89 2.64
C VAL A 440 16.89 -41.18 3.98
N THR A 441 17.31 -40.15 4.72
CA THR A 441 17.88 -40.29 6.06
C THR A 441 16.88 -40.95 7.02
N PHE A 442 15.62 -40.50 6.99
CA PHE A 442 14.54 -41.05 7.81
C PHE A 442 14.29 -42.53 7.48
N ILE A 443 14.11 -42.88 6.21
CA ILE A 443 13.85 -44.29 5.78
C ILE A 443 14.97 -45.20 6.20
N ASN A 444 16.25 -44.80 5.99
CA ASN A 444 17.41 -45.61 6.36
C ASN A 444 17.53 -45.84 7.88
N ALA A 445 17.10 -44.84 8.69
CA ALA A 445 17.14 -44.97 10.16
C ALA A 445 15.89 -45.66 10.72
N LEU A 446 14.77 -45.66 10.02
CA LEU A 446 13.46 -46.20 10.50
C LEU A 446 13.56 -47.68 10.87
N GLU A 447 14.16 -48.52 9.99
CA GLU A 447 14.26 -49.96 10.21
C GLU A 447 15.07 -50.28 11.47
N GLU A 448 16.13 -49.53 11.74
CA GLU A 448 16.98 -49.72 12.93
C GLU A 448 16.32 -49.28 14.22
N LYS A 449 15.41 -48.29 14.16
CA LYS A 449 14.73 -47.69 15.29
C LYS A 449 13.38 -48.37 15.64
N MET A 450 12.89 -49.29 14.80
CA MET A 450 11.61 -49.98 15.02
C MET A 450 11.71 -51.01 16.15
N PRO A 451 10.81 -50.95 17.14
CA PRO A 451 10.64 -51.99 18.15
C PRO A 451 10.23 -53.33 17.53
N LYS A 452 10.65 -54.44 18.14
CA LYS A 452 10.20 -55.78 17.72
C LYS A 452 8.68 -55.92 17.94
N GLY A 453 7.95 -56.37 16.91
CA GLY A 453 6.51 -56.53 16.97
C GLY A 453 5.73 -55.29 16.53
N THR A 454 6.41 -54.31 15.90
CA THR A 454 5.78 -53.22 15.17
C THR A 454 5.94 -53.43 13.67
N GLU A 455 4.92 -53.07 12.90
CA GLU A 455 4.87 -53.13 11.44
C GLU A 455 4.33 -51.80 10.90
N VAL A 456 5.02 -51.19 9.91
CA VAL A 456 4.57 -49.96 9.25
C VAL A 456 3.74 -50.36 8.03
N THR A 457 2.49 -49.88 7.96
CA THR A 457 1.54 -50.15 6.89
C THR A 457 1.41 -49.01 5.89
N ALA A 458 1.68 -47.78 6.32
CA ALA A 458 1.61 -46.63 5.44
C ALA A 458 2.68 -45.60 5.84
N PHE A 459 3.19 -44.90 4.82
CA PHE A 459 4.20 -43.85 4.93
C PHE A 459 3.80 -42.68 4.04
N ASN A 460 3.79 -41.48 4.60
CA ASN A 460 3.53 -40.25 3.86
C ASN A 460 4.51 -39.16 4.33
N SER A 461 5.17 -38.49 3.39
CA SER A 461 6.12 -37.43 3.69
C SER A 461 5.89 -36.22 2.80
N ASP A 462 6.03 -35.03 3.38
CA ASP A 462 6.01 -33.74 2.70
C ASP A 462 7.18 -32.86 3.15
N ALA A 463 7.18 -31.58 2.78
CA ALA A 463 8.25 -30.65 3.12
C ALA A 463 8.37 -30.36 4.64
N SER A 464 7.33 -30.61 5.43
CA SER A 464 7.28 -30.31 6.86
C SER A 464 7.66 -31.49 7.75
N GLY A 465 7.50 -32.73 7.24
CA GLY A 465 7.78 -33.90 8.03
C GLY A 465 7.32 -35.22 7.39
N VAL A 466 7.19 -36.24 8.22
CA VAL A 466 6.78 -37.57 7.81
C VAL A 466 5.72 -38.11 8.79
N SER A 467 4.67 -38.75 8.25
CA SER A 467 3.67 -39.46 9.01
C SER A 467 3.75 -40.95 8.66
N ILE A 468 3.83 -41.80 9.67
CA ILE A 468 3.82 -43.25 9.54
C ILE A 468 2.63 -43.81 10.26
N SER A 469 1.93 -44.78 9.62
CA SER A 469 0.88 -45.56 10.25
C SER A 469 1.31 -47.04 10.28
N GLY A 470 0.90 -47.76 11.31
CA GLY A 470 1.31 -49.14 11.46
C GLY A 470 0.53 -49.86 12.56
N THR A 471 0.96 -51.09 12.83
CA THR A 471 0.42 -51.92 13.90
C THR A 471 1.51 -52.33 14.89
N ALA A 472 1.16 -52.46 16.16
CA ALA A 472 2.05 -52.92 17.21
C ALA A 472 1.39 -53.98 18.08
N GLU A 473 2.19 -54.91 18.63
CA GLU A 473 1.67 -55.96 19.52
C GLU A 473 1.42 -55.44 20.94
N LYS A 474 2.04 -54.29 21.32
CA LYS A 474 1.87 -53.70 22.64
C LYS A 474 1.73 -52.19 22.54
N TYR A 475 0.93 -51.62 23.40
CA TYR A 475 0.74 -50.18 23.53
C TYR A 475 2.08 -49.42 23.79
N ASP A 476 2.91 -49.97 24.69
CA ASP A 476 4.19 -49.33 25.05
C ASP A 476 5.21 -49.30 23.91
N ASP A 477 5.12 -50.21 22.95
CA ASP A 477 5.99 -50.26 21.78
C ASP A 477 5.77 -49.06 20.84
N VAL A 478 4.51 -48.52 20.78
CA VAL A 478 4.19 -47.32 20.02
C VAL A 478 4.84 -46.07 20.66
N ALA A 479 4.77 -45.98 22.00
CA ALA A 479 5.41 -44.87 22.72
C ALA A 479 6.95 -44.95 22.59
N GLY A 480 7.51 -46.16 22.66
CA GLY A 480 8.94 -46.41 22.43
C GLY A 480 9.37 -46.03 21.01
N LEU A 481 8.55 -46.37 20.02
CA LEU A 481 8.80 -45.98 18.61
C LEU A 481 8.85 -44.45 18.47
N ALA A 482 7.86 -43.72 18.97
CA ALA A 482 7.83 -42.27 18.86
C ALA A 482 9.09 -41.63 19.50
N ILE A 483 9.56 -42.13 20.65
CA ILE A 483 10.78 -41.64 21.30
C ILE A 483 12.01 -41.94 20.44
N SER A 484 12.13 -43.17 19.90
CA SER A 484 13.26 -43.57 19.05
C SER A 484 13.33 -42.79 17.75
N LEU A 485 12.18 -42.43 17.16
CA LEU A 485 12.12 -41.64 15.93
C LEU A 485 12.60 -40.19 16.14
N LYS A 486 12.41 -39.62 17.34
CA LYS A 486 12.93 -38.30 17.68
C LYS A 486 14.46 -38.26 17.75
N GLU A 487 15.13 -39.41 17.92
CA GLU A 487 16.62 -39.50 17.93
C GLU A 487 17.22 -39.50 16.53
N ILE A 488 16.44 -39.47 15.45
CA ILE A 488 16.95 -39.40 14.07
C ILE A 488 17.35 -37.95 13.78
N ASP A 489 18.56 -37.75 13.28
CA ASP A 489 19.20 -36.44 13.06
C ASP A 489 18.36 -35.44 12.25
N CYS A 490 17.51 -35.93 11.35
CA CYS A 490 16.63 -35.06 10.56
C CYS A 490 15.29 -34.74 11.21
N ILE A 491 15.00 -35.25 12.43
CA ILE A 491 13.73 -35.06 13.13
C ILE A 491 13.91 -34.12 14.33
N ASP A 492 13.17 -33.02 14.33
CA ASP A 492 13.08 -32.08 15.44
C ASP A 492 12.15 -32.60 16.55
N ASN A 493 11.00 -33.11 16.14
CA ASN A 493 10.03 -33.64 17.10
C ASN A 493 9.20 -34.78 16.51
N SER A 494 8.69 -35.65 17.39
CA SER A 494 7.77 -36.74 17.04
C SER A 494 6.63 -36.81 18.04
N PHE A 495 5.42 -37.09 17.56
CA PHE A 495 4.25 -37.25 18.41
C PHE A 495 3.29 -38.28 17.84
N ILE A 496 2.53 -38.90 18.75
CA ILE A 496 1.56 -39.91 18.42
C ILE A 496 0.25 -39.20 18.08
N GLY A 497 -0.22 -39.36 16.84
CA GLY A 497 -1.48 -38.80 16.36
C GLY A 497 -2.70 -39.61 16.82
N SER A 498 -2.59 -40.95 16.76
CA SER A 498 -3.67 -41.85 17.24
C SER A 498 -3.13 -43.22 17.63
N ILE A 499 -3.80 -43.87 18.57
CA ILE A 499 -3.63 -45.30 18.88
C ILE A 499 -5.04 -45.90 19.04
N THR A 500 -5.31 -46.98 18.32
CA THR A 500 -6.59 -47.72 18.37
C THR A 500 -6.34 -49.17 18.71
N GLU A 501 -6.97 -49.68 19.72
CA GLU A 501 -6.89 -51.09 20.09
C GLU A 501 -7.82 -51.94 19.21
N ASN A 502 -7.26 -52.96 18.58
CA ASN A 502 -8.00 -53.95 17.80
C ASN A 502 -7.86 -55.34 18.43
N VAL A 503 -8.96 -55.98 18.70
CA VAL A 503 -9.02 -57.35 19.20
C VAL A 503 -9.58 -58.24 18.10
N ASP A 504 -8.75 -59.17 17.65
CA ASP A 504 -9.20 -60.18 16.69
C ASP A 504 -10.14 -61.21 17.39
N GLU A 505 -11.38 -61.23 16.99
CA GLU A 505 -12.41 -62.06 17.61
C GLU A 505 -12.20 -63.60 17.45
N GLU A 506 -11.42 -64.02 16.42
CA GLU A 506 -11.16 -65.46 16.18
C GLU A 506 -9.94 -65.97 16.94
N SER A 507 -8.87 -65.18 17.00
CA SER A 507 -7.59 -65.56 17.63
C SER A 507 -7.43 -65.03 19.06
N GLY A 508 -8.24 -64.04 19.48
CA GLY A 508 -8.10 -63.36 20.78
C GLY A 508 -6.84 -62.51 20.87
N LYS A 509 -6.14 -62.23 19.75
CA LYS A 509 -4.90 -61.44 19.73
C LYS A 509 -5.25 -59.94 19.71
N THR A 510 -4.71 -59.20 20.66
CA THR A 510 -4.82 -57.74 20.66
C THR A 510 -3.66 -57.11 19.88
N THR A 511 -3.98 -56.16 18.99
CA THR A 511 -3.02 -55.34 18.26
C THR A 511 -3.41 -53.86 18.39
N TYR A 512 -2.44 -52.96 18.22
CA TYR A 512 -2.64 -51.52 18.35
C TYR A 512 -2.30 -50.86 17.01
N ASP A 513 -3.31 -50.32 16.33
CA ASP A 513 -3.09 -49.47 15.16
C ASP A 513 -2.64 -48.09 15.61
N PHE A 514 -1.60 -47.54 15.03
CA PHE A 514 -1.05 -46.28 15.40
C PHE A 514 -0.76 -45.36 14.22
N THR A 515 -0.75 -44.06 14.48
CA THR A 515 -0.16 -43.05 13.59
C THR A 515 0.81 -42.20 14.39
N VAL A 516 2.06 -42.11 13.92
CA VAL A 516 3.11 -41.23 14.48
C VAL A 516 3.50 -40.22 13.42
N THR A 517 3.55 -38.95 13.81
CA THR A 517 3.96 -37.84 12.96
C THR A 517 5.30 -37.29 13.49
N CYS A 518 6.26 -37.14 12.58
CA CYS A 518 7.59 -36.59 12.84
C CYS A 518 7.77 -35.30 12.06
N ILE A 519 8.27 -34.26 12.70
CA ILE A 519 8.56 -32.94 12.08
C ILE A 519 10.05 -32.90 11.76
N TYR A 520 10.40 -32.49 10.55
CA TYR A 520 11.79 -32.29 10.17
C TYR A 520 12.42 -31.09 10.87
N VAL A 521 13.73 -31.16 11.12
CA VAL A 521 14.53 -30.01 11.58
C VAL A 521 14.46 -28.92 10.50
N ASP A 522 14.08 -27.70 10.89
CA ASP A 522 14.05 -26.56 9.98
C ASP A 522 15.48 -26.17 9.60
N ALA A 523 15.86 -26.40 8.35
CA ALA A 523 17.19 -26.10 7.84
C ALA A 523 17.54 -24.59 7.89
N ASN A 524 16.56 -23.71 8.07
CA ASN A 524 16.76 -22.27 8.17
C ASN A 524 17.00 -21.78 9.60
N ALA A 525 16.81 -22.62 10.62
CA ALA A 525 17.05 -22.24 12.02
C ALA A 525 18.53 -22.21 12.42
N SER A 526 19.44 -22.75 11.60
CA SER A 526 20.86 -22.87 11.92
C SER A 526 21.76 -21.76 11.35
N THR A 527 21.22 -20.71 10.71
CA THR A 527 22.00 -19.63 10.08
C THR A 527 21.95 -18.29 10.84
N GLU A 528 21.26 -18.21 11.99
CA GLU A 528 21.21 -16.95 12.78
C GLU A 528 22.27 -16.82 13.88
N ASP A 529 23.15 -17.82 14.10
CA ASP A 529 24.07 -17.80 15.25
C ASP A 529 25.59 -17.78 14.90
N THR A 530 25.99 -17.35 13.68
CA THR A 530 27.42 -17.19 13.34
C THR A 530 27.74 -15.96 12.50
N THR A 531 27.29 -14.75 12.94
CA THR A 531 27.83 -13.48 12.44
C THR A 531 27.90 -12.40 13.52
N GLU A 532 28.49 -12.74 14.67
CA GLU A 532 29.13 -11.79 15.57
C GLU A 532 30.51 -12.31 15.93
N THR A 533 31.52 -11.90 15.18
CA THR A 533 32.92 -11.65 15.54
C THR A 533 33.76 -11.68 14.25
N ASP A 534 33.97 -10.52 13.63
CA ASP A 534 35.26 -10.05 13.12
C ASP A 534 35.06 -8.77 12.27
N ALA A 535 35.00 -7.63 12.94
CA ALA A 535 35.24 -6.34 12.31
C ALA A 535 35.98 -5.42 13.30
N THR A 536 37.14 -5.87 13.74
CA THR A 536 38.19 -5.00 14.29
C THR A 536 39.51 -5.48 13.73
N LEU A 537 40.03 -4.75 12.75
CA LEU A 537 41.43 -4.55 12.36
C LEU A 537 41.54 -4.34 10.83
N ALA A 538 41.41 -3.09 10.40
CA ALA A 538 42.39 -2.47 9.48
C ALA A 538 41.98 -1.02 9.22
N GLN A 539 42.91 -0.16 9.50
CA GLN A 539 42.99 1.30 9.37
C GLN A 539 42.57 1.83 8.01
#